data_c6ea81ba90d053cf64daf88eb4db1f5c
#
_entry.id   c6ea81ba90d053cf64daf88eb4db1f5c
#
_cell.length_a   1.000
_cell.length_b   1.000
_cell.length_c   1.000
_cell.angle_alpha   90.00
_cell.angle_beta   90.00
_cell.angle_gamma   90.00
#
_symmetry.space_group_name_H-M   'P 1'
#
loop_
_entity.id
_entity.type
_entity.pdbx_description
1 polymer ?
#
loop_
_entity_poly.entity_id
_entity_poly.type
_entity_poly.pdbx_seq_one_letter_code
_entity_poly.pdbx_strand_id
1 'polypeptide(L)'
;MTLAAADRPLTLLVVDDHTLFRRGLIALLGQDAGLQVVGEAGDAAEALHLVPRLRPDVILLDNHLPGVMGVDAIRGLREVSPHSRVLMLTVSEDSQDLAAA
;
A
#
# COMPACT_ATOMS: atom_id res chain seq x y z
N MET A 1 11.08 -13.73 11.85
CA MET A 1 11.42 -12.75 12.10
C MET A 1 10.92 -12.10 13.21
N THR A 2 11.59 -11.89 13.91
CA THR A 2 11.17 -11.58 15.13
C THR A 2 11.26 -10.20 15.50
N LEU A 3 11.93 -9.50 14.71
CA LEU A 3 12.24 -8.24 15.08
C LEU A 3 11.07 -7.38 15.32
N ALA A 4 10.26 -7.32 14.36
CA ALA A 4 9.19 -6.42 14.47
C ALA A 4 8.26 -6.79 15.54
N ALA A 5 8.15 -8.06 15.67
CA ALA A 5 7.20 -8.55 16.59
C ALA A 5 7.53 -8.16 17.99
N ALA A 6 8.71 -7.86 18.19
CA ALA A 6 9.09 -7.62 19.54
C ALA A 6 8.37 -6.45 20.13
N ASP A 7 8.24 -5.39 19.41
CA ASP A 7 7.75 -4.19 20.02
C ASP A 7 6.42 -3.71 19.52
N ARG A 8 6.27 -3.64 18.25
CA ARG A 8 5.04 -3.14 17.67
C ARG A 8 4.89 -3.66 16.25
N PRO A 9 3.67 -3.74 15.76
CA PRO A 9 3.47 -4.17 14.39
C PRO A 9 3.96 -3.10 13.41
N LEU A 10 4.25 -3.54 12.20
CA LEU A 10 4.52 -2.63 11.11
C LEU A 10 3.22 -1.98 10.69
N THR A 11 3.24 -0.68 10.50
CA THR A 11 2.04 0.03 10.09
C THR A 11 2.02 0.17 8.57
N LEU A 12 0.84 -0.03 8.00
CA LEU A 12 0.66 -0.08 6.56
C LEU A 12 -0.41 0.88 6.10
N LEU A 13 -0.18 1.52 4.96
CA LEU A 13 -1.21 2.25 4.24
C LEU A 13 -1.42 1.53 2.92
N VAL A 14 -2.66 1.22 2.58
CA VAL A 14 -2.99 0.52 1.34
C VAL A 14 -3.59 1.50 0.36
N VAL A 15 -2.99 1.63 -0.82
CA VAL A 15 -3.44 2.58 -1.84
C VAL A 15 -3.83 1.82 -3.09
N ASP A 16 -5.13 1.78 -3.40
CA ASP A 16 -5.66 1.02 -4.52
C ASP A 16 -7.03 1.59 -4.86
N ASP A 17 -7.30 1.80 -6.14
CA ASP A 17 -8.58 2.38 -6.54
C ASP A 17 -9.71 1.35 -6.66
N HIS A 18 -9.41 0.06 -6.54
CA HIS A 18 -10.43 -0.98 -6.59
C HIS A 18 -10.91 -1.27 -5.18
N THR A 19 -12.04 -0.72 -4.83
CA THR A 19 -12.52 -0.78 -3.46
C THR A 19 -12.63 -2.20 -2.91
N LEU A 20 -13.17 -3.10 -3.70
CA LEU A 20 -13.36 -4.47 -3.24
C LEU A 20 -12.02 -5.18 -3.00
N PHE A 21 -11.11 -5.05 -3.94
CA PHE A 21 -9.79 -5.64 -3.78
C PHE A 21 -9.07 -5.04 -2.59
N ARG A 22 -9.13 -3.71 -2.45
CA ARG A 22 -8.48 -3.02 -1.35
C ARG A 22 -9.01 -3.51 -0.01
N ARG A 23 -10.32 -3.63 0.11
CA ARG A 23 -10.94 -4.10 1.36
C ARG A 23 -10.58 -5.54 1.65
N GLY A 24 -10.52 -6.38 0.63
CA GLY A 24 -10.11 -7.76 0.79
C GLY A 24 -8.65 -7.88 1.24
N LEU A 25 -7.80 -7.07 0.65
CA LEU A 25 -6.40 -7.08 1.01
C LEU A 25 -6.20 -6.61 2.45
N ILE A 26 -6.92 -5.58 2.85
CA ILE A 26 -6.84 -5.08 4.22
C ILE A 26 -7.28 -6.15 5.21
N ALA A 27 -8.35 -6.85 4.91
CA ALA A 27 -8.82 -7.92 5.78
C ALA A 27 -7.79 -9.03 5.91
N LEU A 28 -7.15 -9.36 4.80
CA LEU A 28 -6.14 -10.40 4.80
C LEU A 28 -4.92 -9.99 5.61
N LEU A 29 -4.45 -8.76 5.41
CA LEU A 29 -3.30 -8.25 6.14
C LEU A 29 -3.60 -8.16 7.64
N GLY A 30 -4.83 -7.86 7.98
CA GLY A 30 -5.22 -7.73 9.38
C GLY A 30 -5.19 -9.04 10.16
N GLN A 31 -5.06 -10.17 9.47
CA GLN A 31 -4.95 -11.45 10.16
C GLN A 31 -3.56 -11.69 10.74
N ASP A 32 -2.60 -10.88 10.33
CA ASP A 32 -1.24 -11.04 10.82
C ASP A 32 -0.98 -10.07 11.96
N ALA A 33 -0.66 -10.59 13.12
CA ALA A 33 -0.43 -9.75 14.31
C ALA A 33 0.77 -8.82 14.16
N GLY A 34 1.67 -9.12 13.24
CA GLY A 34 2.82 -8.27 13.00
C GLY A 34 2.55 -7.10 12.07
N LEU A 35 1.31 -6.99 11.56
CA LEU A 35 0.95 -5.94 10.64
C LEU A 35 -0.27 -5.19 11.14
N GLN A 36 -0.29 -3.89 10.92
CA GLN A 36 -1.45 -3.08 11.30
C GLN A 36 -1.74 -2.11 10.17
N VAL A 37 -2.90 -2.25 9.55
CA VAL A 37 -3.31 -1.31 8.50
C VAL A 37 -3.86 -0.08 9.18
N VAL A 38 -3.18 1.04 9.01
CA VAL A 38 -3.57 2.28 9.67
C VAL A 38 -4.41 3.18 8.79
N GLY A 39 -4.54 2.84 7.51
CA GLY A 39 -5.38 3.63 6.63
C GLY A 39 -5.41 3.06 5.24
N GLU A 40 -6.29 3.63 4.41
CA GLU A 40 -6.42 3.23 3.03
C GLU A 40 -6.70 4.47 2.18
N ALA A 41 -6.35 4.41 0.92
CA ALA A 41 -6.58 5.50 0.00
C ALA A 41 -6.98 4.93 -1.35
N GLY A 42 -7.86 5.64 -2.04
CA GLY A 42 -8.33 5.22 -3.35
C GLY A 42 -7.57 5.83 -4.51
N ASP A 43 -6.70 6.79 -4.24
CA ASP A 43 -5.88 7.39 -5.27
C ASP A 43 -4.65 8.03 -4.65
N ALA A 44 -3.77 8.51 -5.50
CA ALA A 44 -2.49 9.07 -5.05
C ALA A 44 -2.67 10.36 -4.25
N ALA A 45 -3.62 11.18 -4.63
CA ALA A 45 -3.84 12.44 -3.94
C ALA A 45 -4.27 12.20 -2.50
N GLU A 46 -5.16 11.25 -2.30
CA GLU A 46 -5.61 10.90 -0.97
C GLU A 46 -4.44 10.32 -0.16
N ALA A 47 -3.63 9.49 -0.79
CA ALA A 47 -2.47 8.92 -0.11
C ALA A 47 -1.51 10.01 0.34
N LEU A 48 -1.22 10.97 -0.54
CA LEU A 48 -0.33 12.07 -0.19
C LEU A 48 -0.86 12.89 0.97
N HIS A 49 -2.17 13.00 1.08
CA HIS A 49 -2.80 13.72 2.17
C HIS A 49 -2.69 12.94 3.49
N LEU A 50 -2.85 11.62 3.43
CA LEU A 50 -2.87 10.80 4.63
C LEU A 50 -1.48 10.47 5.18
N VAL A 51 -0.51 10.30 4.31
CA VAL A 51 0.81 9.83 4.72
C VAL A 51 1.48 10.69 5.78
N PRO A 52 1.47 12.02 5.67
CA PRO A 52 2.11 12.82 6.72
C PRO A 52 1.43 12.69 8.07
N ARG A 53 0.15 12.38 8.06
CA ARG A 53 -0.59 12.22 9.31
C ARG A 53 -0.39 10.86 9.93
N LEU A 54 -0.44 9.82 9.10
CA LEU A 54 -0.40 8.45 9.58
C LEU A 54 1.01 7.93 9.75
N ARG A 55 1.94 8.45 8.98
CA ARG A 55 3.36 8.06 9.02
C ARG A 55 3.53 6.55 8.99
N PRO A 56 3.01 5.88 7.97
CA PRO A 56 3.09 4.43 7.92
C PRO A 56 4.52 3.97 7.69
N ASP A 57 4.82 2.78 8.18
CA ASP A 57 6.13 2.17 7.92
C ASP A 57 6.21 1.74 6.46
N VAL A 58 5.10 1.25 5.92
CA VAL A 58 5.06 0.74 4.54
C VAL A 58 3.83 1.27 3.84
N ILE A 59 4.00 1.67 2.59
CA ILE A 59 2.89 2.08 1.73
C ILE A 59 2.80 1.04 0.62
N LEU A 60 1.67 0.32 0.57
CA LEU A 60 1.41 -0.63 -0.52
C LEU A 60 0.68 0.12 -1.61
N LEU A 61 1.33 0.26 -2.75
CA LEU A 61 0.82 1.10 -3.82
C LEU A 61 0.45 0.27 -5.03
N ASP A 62 -0.80 0.42 -5.48
CA ASP A 62 -1.25 -0.23 -6.69
C ASP A 62 -0.55 0.37 -7.91
N ASN A 63 -0.09 -0.49 -8.80
CA ASN A 63 0.61 -0.06 -9.99
C ASN A 63 -0.31 0.63 -11.00
N HIS A 64 -1.61 0.50 -10.84
CA HIS A 64 -2.57 1.03 -11.81
C HIS A 64 -3.45 2.13 -11.26
N LEU A 65 -2.89 3.05 -10.51
CA LEU A 65 -3.68 4.16 -10.00
C LEU A 65 -4.01 5.13 -11.11
N PRO A 66 -5.26 5.58 -11.18
CA PRO A 66 -5.66 6.48 -12.25
C PRO A 66 -5.02 7.86 -12.10
N GLY A 67 -4.71 8.46 -13.22
CA GLY A 67 -4.26 9.84 -13.25
C GLY A 67 -2.83 10.10 -12.86
N VAL A 68 -2.10 9.08 -12.45
CA VAL A 68 -0.73 9.26 -11.99
C VAL A 68 0.12 8.10 -12.42
N MET A 69 1.31 8.37 -12.91
CA MET A 69 2.26 7.31 -13.21
C MET A 69 2.81 6.80 -11.90
N GLY A 70 3.03 5.49 -11.81
CA GLY A 70 3.55 4.90 -10.58
C GLY A 70 4.82 5.55 -10.09
N VAL A 71 5.71 5.89 -11.00
CA VAL A 71 6.98 6.51 -10.62
C VAL A 71 6.76 7.87 -9.97
N ASP A 72 5.83 8.65 -10.51
CA ASP A 72 5.54 9.96 -9.95
C ASP A 72 4.89 9.85 -8.58
N ALA A 73 4.04 8.85 -8.41
CA ALA A 73 3.40 8.62 -7.11
C ALA A 73 4.45 8.25 -6.07
N ILE A 74 5.38 7.38 -6.42
CA ILE A 74 6.44 6.99 -5.50
C ILE A 74 7.27 8.19 -5.09
N ARG A 75 7.62 9.02 -6.06
CA ARG A 75 8.43 10.20 -5.77
C ARG A 75 7.71 11.14 -4.81
N GLY A 76 6.44 11.41 -5.06
CA GLY A 76 5.67 12.28 -4.20
C GLY A 76 5.54 11.74 -2.79
N LEU A 77 5.30 10.44 -2.66
CA LEU A 77 5.18 9.83 -1.35
C LEU A 77 6.49 9.87 -0.58
N ARG A 78 7.60 9.67 -1.28
CA ARG A 78 8.90 9.73 -0.63
C ARG A 78 9.24 11.12 -0.14
N GLU A 79 8.77 12.14 -0.85
CA GLU A 79 9.02 13.51 -0.44
C GLU A 79 8.28 13.85 0.85
N VAL A 80 7.05 13.38 0.99
CA VAL A 80 6.26 13.71 2.18
C VAL A 80 6.50 12.76 3.34
N SER A 81 7.10 11.60 3.08
CA SER A 81 7.36 10.63 4.14
C SER A 81 8.60 9.82 3.82
N PRO A 82 9.78 10.42 4.01
CA PRO A 82 11.03 9.73 3.65
C PRO A 82 11.29 8.45 4.42
N HIS A 83 10.69 8.28 5.58
CA HIS A 83 10.92 7.08 6.37
C HIS A 83 10.04 5.91 5.94
N SER A 84 9.02 6.16 5.16
CA SER A 84 8.13 5.09 4.72
C SER A 84 8.72 4.35 3.54
N ARG A 85 8.53 3.04 3.50
CA ARG A 85 8.94 2.25 2.35
C ARG A 85 7.74 2.09 1.44
N VAL A 86 7.96 2.25 0.15
CA VAL A 86 6.89 2.11 -0.82
C VAL A 86 7.07 0.79 -1.56
N LEU A 87 6.07 -0.08 -1.48
CA LEU A 87 6.07 -1.34 -2.20
C LEU A 87 4.97 -1.30 -3.25
N MET A 88 5.36 -1.58 -4.48
CA MET A 88 4.44 -1.55 -5.60
C MET A 88 3.79 -2.92 -5.76
N LEU A 89 2.46 -2.93 -5.87
CA LEU A 89 1.74 -4.17 -6.13
C LEU A 89 1.44 -4.27 -7.61
N THR A 90 1.84 -5.38 -8.22
CA THR A 90 1.52 -5.62 -9.62
C THR A 90 0.66 -6.86 -9.65
N VAL A 91 -0.61 -6.65 -9.85
CA VAL A 91 -1.55 -7.73 -9.76
C VAL A 91 -2.34 -7.82 -11.01
N SER A 92 -3.01 -8.86 -11.12
CA SER A 92 -4.08 -8.98 -12.05
C SER A 92 -3.79 -9.16 -13.50
N GLU A 93 -3.20 -8.27 -14.17
CA GLU A 93 -2.96 -8.47 -15.57
C GLU A 93 -2.19 -9.74 -15.81
N ASP A 94 -1.24 -10.00 -14.96
CA ASP A 94 -0.45 -11.19 -15.09
C ASP A 94 -1.23 -12.43 -14.84
N SER A 95 -2.16 -12.36 -13.92
CA SER A 95 -2.96 -13.53 -13.62
C SER A 95 -3.82 -13.87 -14.83
N GLN A 96 -4.22 -12.89 -15.59
CA GLN A 96 -4.97 -13.14 -16.77
C GLN A 96 -4.12 -13.85 -17.81
N ASP A 97 -2.89 -13.44 -17.96
CA ASP A 97 -1.97 -14.08 -18.87
C ASP A 97 -1.70 -15.50 -18.44
N LEU A 98 -1.55 -15.73 -17.18
CA LEU A 98 -1.33 -17.07 -16.68
C LEU A 98 -2.53 -17.95 -16.99
N ALA A 99 -3.71 -17.42 -16.85
CA ALA A 99 -4.90 -18.18 -17.11
C ALA A 99 -5.00 -18.51 -18.59
N ALA A 100 -4.55 -17.63 -19.41
CA ALA A 100 -4.59 -17.86 -20.85
C ALA A 100 -3.54 -18.86 -21.28
N ALA A 101 -2.48 -18.91 -20.56
CA ALA A 101 -1.43 -19.86 -20.90
C ALA A 101 -1.81 -21.26 -20.48
#